data_b133a0a874d5a80029a97835cf41202b
#
_entry.id   b133a0a874d5a80029a97835cf41202b
#
_cell.length_a   1.000
_cell.length_b   1.000
_cell.length_c   1.000
_cell.angle_alpha   90.00
_cell.angle_beta   90.00
_cell.angle_gamma   90.00
#
_symmetry.space_group_name_H-M   'P 1'
#
loop_
_entity.id
_entity.type
_entity.pdbx_description
1 polymer ?
#
loop_
_entity_poly.entity_id
_entity_poly.type
_entity_poly.pdbx_seq_one_letter_code
_entity_poly.pdbx_strand_id
1 'polypeptide(L)'
;MKTLKTVVCTLALALSANVAMAQWGAPDSPGGLKDAYKDYFKIGVAVNQGNMQNPKEIELILKEYNSITAENDMKPGEIHPAEGVWNWEKADVIADFCRKNNIPLRGHTL
;
A
#
# COMPACT_ATOMS: atom_id res chain seq x y z
N MET A 1 -57.79 -4.39 11.73
CA MET A 1 -57.15 -3.40 10.83
C MET A 1 -55.98 -2.64 11.46
N LYS A 2 -55.87 -2.51 12.78
CA LYS A 2 -54.71 -1.84 13.44
C LYS A 2 -53.43 -2.66 13.43
N THR A 3 -53.48 -3.97 13.44
CA THR A 3 -52.32 -4.89 13.48
C THR A 3 -51.57 -4.96 12.14
N LEU A 4 -52.26 -4.81 11.00
CA LEU A 4 -51.62 -4.90 9.69
C LEU A 4 -50.72 -3.69 9.37
N LYS A 5 -51.12 -2.48 9.82
CA LYS A 5 -50.31 -1.25 9.62
C LYS A 5 -49.03 -1.26 10.47
N THR A 6 -49.08 -1.84 11.66
CA THR A 6 -47.90 -1.93 12.56
C THR A 6 -46.86 -2.92 12.02
N VAL A 7 -47.32 -4.05 11.46
CA VAL A 7 -46.43 -5.07 10.87
C VAL A 7 -45.73 -4.53 9.61
N VAL A 8 -46.44 -3.76 8.76
CA VAL A 8 -45.81 -3.17 7.57
C VAL A 8 -44.75 -2.11 7.92
N CYS A 9 -44.99 -1.27 8.92
CA CYS A 9 -43.99 -0.30 9.38
C CYS A 9 -42.76 -0.95 9.98
N THR A 10 -42.91 -2.02 10.77
CA THR A 10 -41.76 -2.74 11.35
C THR A 10 -40.96 -3.49 10.31
N LEU A 11 -41.57 -4.08 9.27
CA LEU A 11 -40.84 -4.69 8.16
C LEU A 11 -40.08 -3.64 7.33
N ALA A 12 -40.67 -2.47 7.09
CA ALA A 12 -40.00 -1.40 6.33
C ALA A 12 -38.76 -0.83 7.06
N LEU A 13 -38.81 -0.70 8.40
CA LEU A 13 -37.64 -0.29 9.18
C LEU A 13 -36.55 -1.37 9.23
N ALA A 14 -36.92 -2.64 9.29
CA ALA A 14 -35.95 -3.74 9.27
C ALA A 14 -35.22 -3.85 7.91
N LEU A 15 -35.89 -3.59 6.78
CA LEU A 15 -35.27 -3.56 5.47
C LEU A 15 -34.31 -2.37 5.28
N SER A 16 -34.67 -1.19 5.81
CA SER A 16 -33.81 -0.01 5.71
C SER A 16 -32.53 -0.13 6.55
N ALA A 17 -32.58 -0.81 7.70
CA ALA A 17 -31.39 -1.05 8.53
C ALA A 17 -30.39 -2.01 7.84
N ASN A 18 -30.89 -3.02 7.11
CA ASN A 18 -30.00 -3.94 6.39
C ASN A 18 -29.32 -3.32 5.17
N VAL A 19 -29.94 -2.36 4.50
CA VAL A 19 -29.32 -1.65 3.37
C VAL A 19 -28.21 -0.70 3.84
N ALA A 20 -28.36 -0.08 5.02
CA ALA A 20 -27.32 0.80 5.59
C ALA A 20 -26.09 0.03 6.07
N MET A 21 -26.23 -1.21 6.55
CA MET A 21 -25.11 -2.05 7.00
C MET A 21 -24.34 -2.68 5.83
N ALA A 22 -24.97 -2.87 4.67
CA ALA A 22 -24.32 -3.42 3.49
C ALA A 22 -23.35 -2.44 2.80
N GLN A 23 -23.40 -1.15 3.13
CA GLN A 23 -22.51 -0.14 2.56
C GLN A 23 -21.21 0.08 3.34
N TRP A 24 -21.04 -0.55 4.49
CA TRP A 24 -19.82 -0.41 5.33
C TRP A 24 -18.84 -1.58 5.20
N GLY A 25 -19.20 -2.61 4.50
CA GLY A 25 -18.29 -3.64 4.05
C GLY A 25 -17.96 -3.39 2.58
N ALA A 26 -16.96 -2.59 2.29
CA ALA A 26 -16.43 -2.57 0.94
C ALA A 26 -16.06 -4.02 0.58
N PRO A 27 -16.57 -4.56 -0.54
CA PRO A 27 -16.11 -5.86 -1.00
C PRO A 27 -14.60 -5.78 -1.09
N ASP A 28 -13.91 -6.83 -0.66
CA ASP A 28 -12.47 -6.95 -0.82
C ASP A 28 -12.14 -6.57 -2.26
N SER A 29 -11.50 -5.41 -2.43
CA SER A 29 -11.04 -5.00 -3.75
C SER A 29 -10.10 -6.10 -4.23
N PRO A 30 -10.31 -6.71 -5.39
CA PRO A 30 -9.46 -7.79 -5.87
C PRO A 30 -8.01 -7.35 -6.10
N GLY A 31 -7.73 -6.04 -6.00
CA GLY A 31 -6.41 -5.44 -6.04
C GLY A 31 -5.96 -4.89 -4.69
N GLY A 32 -4.70 -4.46 -4.60
CA GLY A 32 -4.14 -3.78 -3.44
C GLY A 32 -4.51 -2.31 -3.36
N LEU A 33 -3.97 -1.62 -2.35
CA LEU A 33 -4.16 -0.17 -2.15
C LEU A 33 -3.80 0.63 -3.41
N LYS A 34 -2.70 0.27 -4.10
CA LYS A 34 -2.27 0.93 -5.34
C LYS A 34 -3.34 0.90 -6.43
N ASP A 35 -4.16 -0.17 -6.47
CA ASP A 35 -5.21 -0.33 -7.47
C ASP A 35 -6.48 0.46 -7.08
N ALA A 36 -6.79 0.49 -5.78
CA ALA A 36 -7.91 1.27 -5.26
C ALA A 36 -7.73 2.78 -5.49
N TYR A 37 -6.49 3.28 -5.43
CA TYR A 37 -6.17 4.70 -5.57
C TYR A 37 -5.51 5.08 -6.90
N LYS A 38 -5.47 4.18 -7.88
CA LYS A 38 -4.74 4.36 -9.16
C LYS A 38 -5.08 5.64 -9.93
N ASP A 39 -6.33 6.10 -9.82
CA ASP A 39 -6.83 7.27 -10.55
C ASP A 39 -6.60 8.58 -9.79
N TYR A 40 -6.08 8.52 -8.56
CA TYR A 40 -5.87 9.68 -7.69
C TYR A 40 -4.39 9.97 -7.44
N PHE A 41 -3.65 8.98 -6.93
CA PHE A 41 -2.23 9.14 -6.59
C PHE A 41 -1.54 7.77 -6.45
N LYS A 42 -0.20 7.81 -6.40
CA LYS A 42 0.61 6.62 -6.12
C LYS A 42 0.67 6.34 -4.63
N ILE A 43 0.53 5.07 -4.26
CA ILE A 43 0.75 4.60 -2.89
C ILE A 43 2.20 4.18 -2.76
N GLY A 44 2.94 4.85 -1.87
CA GLY A 44 4.36 4.61 -1.64
C GLY A 44 4.65 3.87 -0.35
N VAL A 45 5.81 3.21 -0.30
CA VAL A 45 6.35 2.56 0.88
C VAL A 45 7.83 2.89 1.04
N ALA A 46 8.27 3.08 2.28
CA ALA A 46 9.69 3.17 2.62
C ALA A 46 10.24 1.76 2.89
N VAL A 47 11.40 1.46 2.29
CA VAL A 47 12.02 0.14 2.37
C VAL A 47 13.52 0.24 2.63
N ASN A 48 14.10 -0.84 3.14
CA ASN A 48 15.52 -1.06 3.24
C ASN A 48 15.91 -2.36 2.51
N GLN A 49 17.20 -2.64 2.40
CA GLN A 49 17.73 -3.84 1.76
C GLN A 49 17.11 -5.12 2.33
N GLY A 50 16.87 -5.21 3.65
CA GLY A 50 16.30 -6.38 4.30
C GLY A 50 14.90 -6.73 3.81
N ASN A 51 14.08 -5.74 3.50
CA ASN A 51 12.74 -5.96 2.94
C ASN A 51 12.81 -6.69 1.58
N MET A 52 13.87 -6.42 0.79
CA MET A 52 14.09 -7.05 -0.51
C MET A 52 14.56 -8.51 -0.43
N GLN A 53 14.88 -8.98 0.77
CA GLN A 53 15.28 -10.37 1.04
C GLN A 53 14.18 -11.22 1.66
N ASN A 54 13.05 -10.61 2.04
CA ASN A 54 11.92 -11.28 2.65
C ASN A 54 10.80 -11.51 1.63
N PRO A 55 10.53 -12.76 1.21
CA PRO A 55 9.51 -13.05 0.19
C PRO A 55 8.10 -12.55 0.54
N LYS A 56 7.72 -12.57 1.82
CA LYS A 56 6.40 -12.10 2.28
C LYS A 56 6.26 -10.58 2.16
N GLU A 57 7.34 -9.86 2.46
CA GLU A 57 7.36 -8.40 2.32
C GLU A 57 7.39 -8.00 0.85
N ILE A 58 8.15 -8.72 0.02
CA ILE A 58 8.14 -8.52 -1.45
C ILE A 58 6.72 -8.72 -1.99
N GLU A 59 6.03 -9.78 -1.61
CA GLU A 59 4.65 -10.05 -2.04
C GLU A 59 3.73 -8.89 -1.63
N LEU A 60 3.81 -8.45 -0.37
CA LEU A 60 3.03 -7.32 0.14
C LEU A 60 3.33 -6.03 -0.62
N ILE A 61 4.62 -5.73 -0.83
CA ILE A 61 5.05 -4.53 -1.56
C ILE A 61 4.48 -4.53 -2.98
N LEU A 62 4.62 -5.63 -3.70
CA LEU A 62 4.14 -5.75 -5.08
C LEU A 62 2.62 -5.70 -5.18
N LYS A 63 1.90 -6.15 -4.15
CA LYS A 63 0.43 -6.10 -4.09
C LYS A 63 -0.09 -4.69 -3.80
N GLU A 64 0.46 -4.03 -2.80
CA GLU A 64 -0.16 -2.84 -2.19
C GLU A 64 0.42 -1.51 -2.71
N TYR A 65 1.68 -1.49 -3.20
CA TYR A 65 2.41 -0.25 -3.46
C TYR A 65 2.87 -0.13 -4.92
N ASN A 66 2.94 1.10 -5.41
CA ASN A 66 3.42 1.43 -6.75
C ASN A 66 4.45 2.57 -6.77
N SER A 67 5.05 2.87 -5.62
CA SER A 67 6.18 3.79 -5.46
C SER A 67 7.03 3.35 -4.28
N ILE A 68 8.34 3.40 -4.39
CA ILE A 68 9.28 3.00 -3.34
C ILE A 68 10.19 4.19 -3.01
N THR A 69 10.44 4.35 -1.70
CA THR A 69 11.44 5.29 -1.18
C THR A 69 12.42 4.50 -0.32
N ALA A 70 13.72 4.71 -0.50
CA ALA A 70 14.71 4.13 0.39
C ALA A 70 14.62 4.80 1.76
N GLU A 71 14.46 4.00 2.83
CA GLU A 71 14.32 4.51 4.20
C GLU A 71 15.62 5.12 4.70
N ASN A 72 16.71 4.37 4.64
CA ASN A 72 18.04 4.77 5.10
C ASN A 72 19.14 4.49 4.08
N ASP A 73 19.02 3.43 3.30
CA ASP A 73 20.10 2.85 2.49
C ASP A 73 20.62 3.77 1.37
N MET A 74 19.93 4.88 1.11
CA MET A 74 20.36 5.92 0.17
C MET A 74 20.74 7.24 0.86
N LYS A 75 20.84 7.26 2.17
CA LYS A 75 21.31 8.46 2.89
C LYS A 75 22.80 8.66 2.71
N PRO A 76 23.31 9.90 2.74
CA PRO A 76 24.75 10.19 2.57
C PRO A 76 25.65 9.38 3.50
N GLY A 77 25.27 9.20 4.77
CA GLY A 77 26.08 8.43 5.72
C GLY A 77 26.17 6.93 5.41
N GLU A 78 25.23 6.37 4.64
CA GLU A 78 25.28 4.99 4.17
C GLU A 78 26.07 4.87 2.87
N ILE A 79 25.82 5.77 1.89
CA ILE A 79 26.44 5.73 0.58
C ILE A 79 27.88 6.25 0.61
N HIS A 80 28.14 7.31 1.38
CA HIS A 80 29.44 7.99 1.44
C HIS A 80 29.85 8.27 2.90
N PRO A 81 30.18 7.21 3.67
CA PRO A 81 30.45 7.32 5.10
C PRO A 81 31.75 8.05 5.45
N ALA A 82 32.68 8.17 4.52
CA ALA A 82 33.94 8.88 4.68
C ALA A 82 34.43 9.39 3.32
N GLU A 83 35.35 10.36 3.33
CA GLU A 83 36.01 10.88 2.14
C GLU A 83 36.63 9.76 1.30
N GLY A 84 36.25 9.70 0.02
CA GLY A 84 36.72 8.68 -0.92
C GLY A 84 36.11 7.29 -0.76
N VAL A 85 35.23 7.07 0.21
CA VAL A 85 34.55 5.77 0.44
C VAL A 85 33.13 5.80 -0.09
N TRP A 86 32.79 4.86 -0.98
CA TRP A 86 31.47 4.75 -1.59
C TRP A 86 30.91 3.33 -1.40
N ASN A 87 29.70 3.25 -0.82
CA ASN A 87 28.99 2.01 -0.55
C ASN A 87 27.65 2.01 -1.28
N TRP A 88 27.59 1.39 -2.43
CA TRP A 88 26.37 1.33 -3.23
C TRP A 88 25.54 0.06 -3.03
N GLU A 89 26.12 -0.97 -2.39
CA GLU A 89 25.56 -2.32 -2.29
C GLU A 89 24.09 -2.34 -1.85
N LYS A 90 23.76 -1.68 -0.76
CA LYS A 90 22.40 -1.63 -0.23
C LYS A 90 21.45 -0.85 -1.15
N ALA A 91 21.93 0.27 -1.68
CA ALA A 91 21.17 1.11 -2.60
C ALA A 91 20.88 0.39 -3.91
N ASP A 92 21.87 -0.34 -4.43
CA ASP A 92 21.73 -1.11 -5.68
C ASP A 92 20.70 -2.23 -5.56
N VAL A 93 20.62 -2.93 -4.42
CA VAL A 93 19.59 -3.95 -4.18
C VAL A 93 18.18 -3.36 -4.34
N ILE A 94 17.93 -2.19 -3.76
CA ILE A 94 16.63 -1.52 -3.86
C ILE A 94 16.39 -1.02 -5.29
N ALA A 95 17.40 -0.42 -5.92
CA ALA A 95 17.31 0.10 -7.28
C ALA A 95 17.03 -1.03 -8.29
N ASP A 96 17.70 -2.16 -8.15
CA ASP A 96 17.50 -3.33 -9.00
C ASP A 96 16.12 -3.95 -8.86
N PHE A 97 15.64 -4.04 -7.62
CA PHE A 97 14.26 -4.48 -7.35
C PHE A 97 13.24 -3.57 -8.03
N CYS A 98 13.40 -2.26 -7.89
CA CYS A 98 12.52 -1.27 -8.51
C CYS A 98 12.56 -1.36 -10.04
N ARG A 99 13.75 -1.47 -10.65
CA ARG A 99 13.95 -1.61 -12.08
C ARG A 99 13.30 -2.89 -12.61
N LYS A 100 13.53 -4.02 -11.94
CA LYS A 100 12.99 -5.33 -12.32
C LYS A 100 11.45 -5.36 -12.31
N ASN A 101 10.84 -4.66 -11.37
CA ASN A 101 9.39 -4.64 -11.18
C ASN A 101 8.71 -3.40 -11.80
N ASN A 102 9.44 -2.55 -12.51
CA ASN A 102 8.95 -1.31 -13.11
C ASN A 102 8.25 -0.37 -12.10
N ILE A 103 8.82 -0.26 -10.91
CA ILE A 103 8.32 0.61 -9.83
C ILE A 103 9.23 1.85 -9.74
N PRO A 104 8.68 3.08 -9.74
CA PRO A 104 9.48 4.27 -9.55
C PRO A 104 10.13 4.29 -8.15
N LEU A 105 11.42 4.60 -8.13
CA LEU A 105 12.21 4.74 -6.93
C LEU A 105 12.44 6.23 -6.63
N ARG A 106 12.23 6.60 -5.39
CA ARG A 106 12.60 7.90 -4.85
C ARG A 106 13.85 7.76 -3.98
N GLY A 107 14.97 8.32 -4.42
CA GLY A 107 16.15 8.48 -3.59
C GLY A 107 15.88 9.47 -2.46
N HIS A 108 16.19 9.12 -1.23
CA HIS A 108 16.00 9.92 -0.05
C HIS A 108 17.22 9.75 0.87
N THR A 109 17.93 10.77 1.22
CA THR A 109 17.83 12.19 0.88
C THR A 109 19.22 12.73 0.57
N LEU A 110 19.31 13.70 -0.31
CA LEU A 110 20.55 14.45 -0.59
C LEU A 110 20.69 15.60 0.39
#